data_55a1f72af19e3252d33442597c027dfc
#
_entry.id   55a1f72af19e3252d33442597c027dfc
#
_cell.length_a   1.000
_cell.length_b   1.000
_cell.length_c   1.000
_cell.angle_alpha   90.00
_cell.angle_beta   90.00
_cell.angle_gamma   90.00
#
_symmetry.space_group_name_H-M   'P 1'
#
loop_
_entity.id
_entity.type
_entity.pdbx_description
1 polymer ?
#
loop_
_entity_poly.entity_id
_entity_poly.type
_entity_poly.pdbx_seq_one_letter_code
_entity_poly.pdbx_strand_id
1 'polypeptide(L)'
;MKRLRLSGLLLLILCLSLLAIPFWNDRIVRRYIDKIWLHRTNSIEKLHEFEQEYKNFECDVLFLTDSATFEIGHDEPSGEPLKPYLDFLGANPDRKLWLDLKNLNESNCIQAETT
;
A
#
# COMPACT_ATOMS: atom_id res chain seq x y z
N MET A 1 -17.32 -2.27 -52.56
CA MET A 1 -17.96 -2.94 -51.42
C MET A 1 -17.03 -3.74 -50.49
N LYS A 2 -15.88 -4.30 -50.94
CA LYS A 2 -14.94 -5.07 -50.09
C LYS A 2 -14.16 -4.22 -49.08
N ARG A 3 -13.84 -2.94 -49.37
CA ARG A 3 -13.10 -2.05 -48.46
C ARG A 3 -13.88 -1.64 -47.21
N LEU A 4 -15.21 -1.51 -47.30
CA LEU A 4 -16.07 -1.14 -46.15
C LEU A 4 -16.16 -2.27 -45.09
N ARG A 5 -16.06 -3.52 -45.53
CA ARG A 5 -16.11 -4.68 -44.60
C ARG A 5 -14.82 -4.85 -43.83
N LEU A 6 -13.67 -4.49 -44.44
CA LEU A 6 -12.36 -4.58 -43.75
C LEU A 6 -12.21 -3.52 -42.68
N SER A 7 -12.70 -2.28 -42.93
CA SER A 7 -12.68 -1.20 -41.93
C SER A 7 -13.59 -1.50 -40.71
N GLY A 8 -14.75 -2.12 -40.95
CA GLY A 8 -15.64 -2.55 -39.86
C GLY A 8 -15.04 -3.63 -38.99
N LEU A 9 -14.34 -4.61 -39.61
CA LEU A 9 -13.64 -5.67 -38.85
C LEU A 9 -12.48 -5.11 -38.02
N LEU A 10 -11.69 -4.19 -38.56
CA LEU A 10 -10.60 -3.53 -37.82
C LEU A 10 -11.12 -2.71 -36.65
N LEU A 11 -12.24 -1.99 -36.82
CA LEU A 11 -12.86 -1.23 -35.73
C LEU A 11 -13.36 -2.15 -34.63
N LEU A 12 -13.98 -3.29 -34.98
CA LEU A 12 -14.46 -4.28 -34.02
C LEU A 12 -13.30 -4.88 -33.22
N ILE A 13 -12.19 -5.23 -33.86
CA ILE A 13 -10.98 -5.76 -33.19
C ILE A 13 -10.41 -4.72 -32.24
N LEU A 14 -10.35 -3.44 -32.63
CA LEU A 14 -9.89 -2.36 -31.80
C LEU A 14 -10.78 -2.17 -30.57
N CYS A 15 -12.09 -2.16 -30.75
CA CYS A 15 -13.04 -2.07 -29.63
C CYS A 15 -12.91 -3.25 -28.65
N LEU A 16 -12.79 -4.49 -29.18
CA LEU A 16 -12.61 -5.67 -28.34
C LEU A 16 -11.29 -5.66 -27.59
N SER A 17 -10.21 -5.17 -28.20
CA SER A 17 -8.91 -5.04 -27.52
C SER A 17 -8.96 -3.98 -26.41
N LEU A 18 -9.62 -2.85 -26.63
CA LEU A 18 -9.80 -1.81 -25.58
C LEU A 18 -10.64 -2.32 -24.39
N LEU A 19 -11.66 -3.13 -24.64
CA LEU A 19 -12.46 -3.75 -23.59
C LEU A 19 -11.70 -4.84 -22.81
N ALA A 20 -10.68 -5.45 -23.41
CA ALA A 20 -9.88 -6.48 -22.77
C ALA A 20 -8.79 -5.92 -21.82
N ILE A 21 -8.39 -4.65 -21.99
CA ILE A 21 -7.31 -4.03 -21.21
C ILE A 21 -7.57 -4.11 -19.68
N PRO A 22 -8.75 -3.74 -19.14
CA PRO A 22 -9.01 -3.81 -17.71
C PRO A 22 -8.89 -5.24 -17.17
N PHE A 23 -9.37 -6.25 -17.91
CA PHE A 23 -9.27 -7.66 -17.49
C PHE A 23 -7.83 -8.18 -17.42
N TRP A 24 -6.93 -7.66 -18.25
CA TRP A 24 -5.51 -8.00 -18.19
C TRP A 24 -4.82 -7.35 -17.00
N ASN A 25 -5.13 -6.09 -16.73
CA ASN A 25 -4.58 -5.38 -15.56
C ASN A 25 -4.99 -6.06 -14.26
N ASP A 26 -6.26 -6.44 -14.08
CA ASP A 26 -6.74 -7.14 -12.90
C ASP A 26 -6.05 -8.50 -12.69
N ARG A 27 -5.81 -9.24 -13.78
CA ARG A 27 -5.08 -10.51 -13.71
C ARG A 27 -3.63 -10.34 -13.29
N ILE A 28 -2.95 -9.31 -13.81
CA ILE A 28 -1.56 -9.00 -13.46
C ILE A 28 -1.50 -8.58 -11.99
N VAL A 29 -2.35 -7.67 -11.56
CA VAL A 29 -2.40 -7.20 -10.16
C VAL A 29 -2.64 -8.38 -9.21
N ARG A 30 -3.66 -9.21 -9.46
CA ARG A 30 -3.95 -10.39 -8.63
C ARG A 30 -2.80 -11.39 -8.56
N ARG A 31 -2.05 -11.58 -9.65
CA ARG A 31 -0.91 -12.50 -9.70
C ARG A 31 0.27 -12.02 -8.86
N TYR A 32 0.41 -10.71 -8.70
CA TYR A 32 1.54 -10.09 -8.00
C TYR A 32 1.13 -9.34 -6.74
N ILE A 33 -0.11 -9.53 -6.27
CA ILE A 33 -0.64 -8.83 -5.08
C ILE A 33 0.27 -8.97 -3.86
N ASP A 34 0.91 -10.13 -3.69
CA ASP A 34 1.85 -10.40 -2.60
C ASP A 34 3.21 -9.69 -2.75
N LYS A 35 3.45 -9.02 -3.88
CA LYS A 35 4.67 -8.25 -4.18
C LYS A 35 4.45 -6.76 -4.29
N ILE A 36 3.19 -6.34 -4.30
CA ILE A 36 2.81 -4.92 -4.42
C ILE A 36 2.62 -4.37 -3.02
N TRP A 37 3.23 -3.21 -2.76
CA TRP A 37 3.15 -2.49 -1.49
C TRP A 37 2.43 -1.17 -1.70
N LEU A 38 1.45 -0.87 -0.84
CA LEU A 38 0.85 0.47 -0.79
C LEU A 38 1.74 1.35 0.08
N HIS A 39 2.41 2.31 -0.57
CA HIS A 39 3.31 3.25 0.10
C HIS A 39 2.56 4.37 0.82
N ARG A 40 3.20 4.88 1.89
CA ARG A 40 2.69 6.00 2.70
C ARG A 40 1.26 5.75 3.18
N THR A 41 1.04 4.59 3.73
CA THR A 41 -0.20 4.27 4.45
C THR A 41 -0.14 4.92 5.84
N ASN A 42 -0.06 6.27 5.83
CA ASN A 42 0.22 7.09 7.01
C ASN A 42 -1.06 7.57 7.71
N SER A 43 -2.16 6.84 7.54
CA SER A 43 -3.35 6.92 8.38
C SER A 43 -4.05 5.57 8.43
N ILE A 44 -4.68 5.26 9.55
CA ILE A 44 -5.41 4.01 9.73
C ILE A 44 -6.64 3.95 8.79
N GLU A 45 -7.24 5.09 8.49
CA GLU A 45 -8.33 5.20 7.54
C GLU A 45 -7.88 4.76 6.15
N LYS A 46 -6.70 5.21 5.69
CA LYS A 46 -6.16 4.81 4.39
C LYS A 46 -5.86 3.31 4.35
N LEU A 47 -5.38 2.73 5.45
CA LEU A 47 -5.15 1.30 5.55
C LEU A 47 -6.47 0.55 5.33
N HIS A 48 -7.54 0.93 6.06
CA HIS A 48 -8.86 0.30 5.95
C HIS A 48 -9.52 0.54 4.59
N GLU A 49 -9.33 1.71 3.98
CA GLU A 49 -9.84 2.01 2.64
C GLU A 49 -9.28 1.03 1.60
N PHE A 50 -8.01 0.67 1.70
CA PHE A 50 -7.31 -0.14 0.71
C PHE A 50 -7.04 -1.59 1.13
N GLU A 51 -7.48 -2.03 2.30
CA GLU A 51 -7.21 -3.39 2.82
C GLU A 51 -7.75 -4.53 1.94
N GLN A 52 -8.78 -4.25 1.12
CA GLN A 52 -9.33 -5.24 0.19
C GLN A 52 -8.53 -5.32 -1.13
N GLU A 53 -7.77 -4.28 -1.46
CA GLU A 53 -7.02 -4.18 -2.71
C GLU A 53 -5.55 -4.58 -2.55
N TYR A 54 -4.97 -4.34 -1.37
CA TYR A 54 -3.56 -4.57 -1.08
C TYR A 54 -3.39 -5.51 0.12
N LYS A 55 -2.34 -6.33 0.07
CA LYS A 55 -1.93 -7.18 1.19
C LYS A 55 -0.75 -6.63 1.98
N ASN A 56 0.05 -5.78 1.34
CA ASN A 56 1.25 -5.25 1.94
C ASN A 56 1.18 -3.73 2.00
N PHE A 57 1.50 -3.19 3.15
CA PHE A 57 1.44 -1.76 3.45
C PHE A 57 2.79 -1.28 3.94
N GLU A 58 3.13 -0.05 3.61
CA GLU A 58 4.28 0.64 4.17
C GLU A 58 3.79 1.91 4.83
N CYS A 59 4.29 2.20 6.03
CA CYS A 59 4.06 3.47 6.70
C CYS A 59 5.35 4.05 7.27
N ASP A 60 5.41 5.37 7.25
CA ASP A 60 6.48 6.14 7.87
C ASP A 60 6.22 6.24 9.38
N VAL A 61 7.26 6.04 10.20
CA VAL A 61 7.16 6.01 11.65
C VAL A 61 8.24 6.87 12.28
N LEU A 62 7.87 7.65 13.28
CA LEU A 62 8.76 8.45 14.10
C LEU A 62 8.78 7.91 15.53
N PHE A 63 9.96 7.86 16.13
CA PHE A 63 10.13 7.58 17.54
C PHE A 63 10.16 8.89 18.33
N LEU A 64 9.26 9.04 19.29
CA LEU A 64 9.17 10.19 20.18
C LEU A 64 9.93 9.90 21.47
N THR A 65 11.12 10.48 21.62
CA THR A 65 12.00 10.23 22.76
C THR A 65 11.41 10.68 24.10
N ASP A 66 10.65 11.78 24.10
CA ASP A 66 10.07 12.36 25.31
C ASP A 66 8.99 11.46 25.95
N SER A 67 8.20 10.79 25.12
CA SER A 67 7.14 9.86 25.55
C SER A 67 7.54 8.39 25.47
N ALA A 68 8.68 8.08 24.84
CA ALA A 68 9.11 6.73 24.51
C ALA A 68 8.02 5.97 23.72
N THR A 69 7.46 6.58 22.67
CA THR A 69 6.38 6.01 21.85
C THR A 69 6.69 6.12 20.36
N PHE A 70 6.03 5.26 19.58
CA PHE A 70 6.06 5.33 18.12
C PHE A 70 4.76 5.94 17.60
N GLU A 71 4.91 6.94 16.72
CA GLU A 71 3.80 7.57 16.00
C GLU A 71 4.00 7.51 14.50
N ILE A 72 2.89 7.53 13.78
CA ILE A 72 2.89 7.61 12.32
C ILE A 72 3.26 9.04 11.91
N GLY A 73 4.16 9.15 10.93
CA GLY A 73 4.60 10.44 10.41
C GLY A 73 5.88 10.33 9.61
N HIS A 74 6.05 11.20 8.61
CA HIS A 74 7.25 11.23 7.77
C HIS A 74 8.28 12.24 8.30
N ASP A 75 7.93 13.53 8.31
CA ASP A 75 8.80 14.61 8.77
C ASP A 75 8.40 15.08 10.18
N GLU A 76 7.09 15.03 10.47
CA GLU A 76 6.49 15.43 11.72
C GLU A 76 5.51 14.35 12.20
N PRO A 77 5.34 14.16 13.53
CA PRO A 77 4.35 13.26 14.09
C PRO A 77 2.94 13.69 13.68
N SER A 78 2.11 12.71 13.29
CA SER A 78 0.70 12.98 12.96
C SER A 78 -0.22 13.02 14.18
N GLY A 79 0.25 12.57 15.34
CA GLY A 79 -0.56 12.29 16.53
C GLY A 79 -1.24 10.92 16.49
N GLU A 80 -1.02 10.15 15.44
CA GLU A 80 -1.58 8.81 15.28
C GLU A 80 -0.59 7.74 15.78
N PRO A 81 -0.96 6.94 16.80
CA PRO A 81 -0.06 5.95 17.35
C PRO A 81 0.12 4.75 16.40
N LEU A 82 1.27 4.07 16.50
CA LEU A 82 1.55 2.85 15.74
C LEU A 82 0.65 1.65 16.13
N LYS A 83 0.15 1.63 17.37
CA LYS A 83 -0.59 0.49 17.92
C LYS A 83 -1.76 -0.01 17.05
N PRO A 84 -2.65 0.83 16.51
CA PRO A 84 -3.75 0.36 15.63
C PRO A 84 -3.28 -0.45 14.41
N TYR A 85 -2.11 -0.14 13.85
CA TYR A 85 -1.52 -0.89 12.74
C TYR A 85 -1.04 -2.28 13.17
N LEU A 86 -0.45 -2.37 14.37
CA LEU A 86 -0.03 -3.66 14.94
C LEU A 86 -1.25 -4.52 15.29
N ASP A 87 -2.31 -3.92 15.82
CA ASP A 87 -3.57 -4.60 16.11
C ASP A 87 -4.22 -5.13 14.81
N PHE A 88 -4.19 -4.32 13.73
CA PHE A 88 -4.65 -4.74 12.41
C PHE A 88 -3.87 -5.96 11.89
N LEU A 89 -2.54 -5.96 12.00
CA LEU A 89 -1.71 -7.10 11.60
C LEU A 89 -2.02 -8.35 12.44
N GLY A 90 -2.19 -8.19 13.76
CA GLY A 90 -2.55 -9.30 14.65
C GLY A 90 -3.87 -9.96 14.26
N ALA A 91 -4.84 -9.18 13.77
CA ALA A 91 -6.12 -9.66 13.28
C ALA A 91 -6.05 -10.21 11.82
N ASN A 92 -5.02 -9.87 11.06
CA ASN A 92 -4.89 -10.19 9.63
C ASN A 92 -3.51 -10.82 9.33
N PRO A 93 -3.24 -12.08 9.68
CA PRO A 93 -1.90 -12.69 9.62
C PRO A 93 -1.36 -12.90 8.20
N ASP A 94 -2.18 -12.75 7.16
CA ASP A 94 -1.79 -12.80 5.75
C ASP A 94 -1.32 -11.43 5.21
N ARG A 95 -1.38 -10.39 6.03
CA ARG A 95 -0.96 -9.02 5.71
C ARG A 95 0.48 -8.77 6.16
N LYS A 96 1.14 -7.80 5.52
CA LYS A 96 2.49 -7.37 5.87
C LYS A 96 2.53 -5.85 6.03
N LEU A 97 3.28 -5.41 7.01
CA LEU A 97 3.55 -4.00 7.25
C LEU A 97 5.06 -3.78 7.22
N TRP A 98 5.50 -2.81 6.45
CA TRP A 98 6.86 -2.28 6.47
C TRP A 98 6.84 -0.96 7.23
N LEU A 99 7.59 -0.91 8.33
CA LEU A 99 7.79 0.30 9.11
C LEU A 99 9.06 1.00 8.61
N ASP A 100 8.91 2.17 8.02
CA ASP A 100 10.03 3.03 7.63
C ASP A 100 10.34 4.01 8.76
N LEU A 101 11.30 3.64 9.60
CA LEU A 101 11.69 4.41 10.78
C LEU A 101 12.56 5.61 10.37
N LYS A 102 12.02 6.82 10.44
CA LYS A 102 12.62 8.03 9.87
C LYS A 102 13.68 8.70 10.75
N ASN A 103 13.54 8.61 12.06
CA ASN A 103 14.37 9.40 12.98
C ASN A 103 15.20 8.56 13.96
N LEU A 104 15.32 7.25 13.76
CA LEU A 104 16.21 6.43 14.58
C LEU A 104 17.68 6.75 14.29
N ASN A 105 18.45 6.90 15.37
CA ASN A 105 19.88 7.19 15.33
C ASN A 105 20.57 6.60 16.58
N GLU A 106 21.89 6.72 16.68
CA GLU A 106 22.68 6.16 17.78
C GLU A 106 22.26 6.67 19.17
N SER A 107 21.69 7.88 19.26
CA SER A 107 21.30 8.47 20.53
C SER A 107 19.97 7.97 21.09
N ASN A 108 19.07 7.45 20.25
CA ASN A 108 17.74 7.04 20.65
C ASN A 108 17.40 5.57 20.35
N CYS A 109 18.24 4.84 19.60
CA CYS A 109 17.95 3.46 19.20
C CYS A 109 17.80 2.51 20.38
N ILE A 110 18.61 2.67 21.46
CA ILE A 110 18.52 1.81 22.65
C ILE A 110 17.18 2.03 23.37
N GLN A 111 16.74 3.28 23.50
CA GLN A 111 15.44 3.60 24.10
C GLN A 111 14.29 3.03 23.25
N ALA A 112 14.37 3.18 21.92
CA ALA A 112 13.36 2.65 21.00
C ALA A 112 13.26 1.11 21.03
N GLU A 113 14.39 0.41 21.21
CA GLU A 113 14.43 -1.06 21.28
C GLU A 113 13.77 -1.62 22.55
N THR A 114 13.73 -0.83 23.62
CA THR A 114 13.19 -1.25 24.93
C THR A 114 11.75 -0.81 25.17
N THR A 115 11.13 -0.12 24.20
CA THR A 115 9.75 0.35 24.24
C THR A 115 8.79 -0.68 23.66
#